data_6a09d5fd69a4f85adef358b33d5cd2f1
#
_entry.id   6a09d5fd69a4f85adef358b33d5cd2f1
#
_cell.length_a   1.000
_cell.length_b   1.000
_cell.length_c   1.000
_cell.angle_alpha   90.00
_cell.angle_beta   90.00
_cell.angle_gamma   90.00
#
_symmetry.space_group_name_H-M   'P 1'
#
loop_
_entity.id
_entity.type
_entity.pdbx_description
1 polymer ?
#
loop_
_entity_poly.entity_id
_entity_poly.type
_entity_poly.pdbx_seq_one_letter_code
_entity_poly.pdbx_strand_id
1 'polypeptide(L)'
;MQYITLLFKKHKKHLPARLQGTWFGEFCRYGFMIFLSAWIFQGVHITNWREVTIRYSIDAIITASLILLGVHWALAFFIAHSINFTLNGQLFAMYTHMGATGVSASKFLKNTIELSKKIDKHKFIRASIAYGSLSRGCYKKTSDIDIRLIPAKGGWWRTAFYAVWLRTWAFFVHYPLDMYCYDPEVVVKKMRTDELPIMVNEREKCMLKWYPERVEFEDFIKIFTKQNL
;
A
#
# COMPACT_ATOMS: atom_id res chain seq x y z
N MET A 1 12.88 -21.38 6.62
CA MET A 1 11.76 -22.24 7.09
C MET A 1 10.54 -21.44 7.57
N GLN A 2 10.70 -20.36 8.32
CA GLN A 2 9.58 -19.61 8.94
C GLN A 2 8.55 -19.04 7.92
N TYR A 3 8.97 -18.61 6.74
CA TYR A 3 8.07 -18.07 5.70
C TYR A 3 7.22 -19.14 5.02
N ILE A 4 7.75 -20.35 4.85
CA ILE A 4 7.01 -21.46 4.23
C ILE A 4 5.90 -21.95 5.17
N THR A 5 6.17 -22.03 6.47
CA THR A 5 5.16 -22.42 7.47
C THR A 5 3.96 -21.46 7.50
N LEU A 6 4.19 -20.17 7.24
CA LEU A 6 3.11 -19.16 7.18
C LEU A 6 2.16 -19.37 6.00
N LEU A 7 2.64 -19.92 4.87
CA LEU A 7 1.80 -20.21 3.72
C LEU A 7 0.78 -21.34 4.02
N PHE A 8 1.12 -22.27 4.88
CA PHE A 8 0.25 -23.39 5.25
C PHE A 8 -0.54 -23.15 6.54
N LYS A 9 -0.35 -21.99 7.19
CA LYS A 9 -1.11 -21.61 8.38
C LYS A 9 -2.42 -20.92 7.98
N LYS A 10 -3.50 -21.17 8.74
CA LYS A 10 -4.74 -20.39 8.63
C LYS A 10 -4.58 -19.03 9.30
N HIS A 11 -4.95 -17.97 8.58
CA HIS A 11 -4.92 -16.60 9.07
C HIS A 11 -6.34 -16.09 9.36
N LYS A 12 -6.45 -15.18 10.34
CA LYS A 12 -7.70 -14.46 10.61
C LYS A 12 -7.92 -13.45 9.47
N LYS A 13 -8.68 -13.83 8.46
CA LYS A 13 -9.06 -12.98 7.34
C LYS A 13 -10.56 -12.72 7.39
N HIS A 14 -10.97 -11.46 7.25
CA HIS A 14 -12.37 -11.12 7.03
C HIS A 14 -12.80 -11.65 5.66
N LEU A 15 -13.72 -12.58 5.67
CA LEU A 15 -14.31 -13.14 4.45
C LEU A 15 -15.65 -12.43 4.19
N PRO A 16 -16.04 -12.27 2.90
CA PRO A 16 -17.39 -11.88 2.56
C PRO A 16 -18.42 -12.77 3.27
N ALA A 17 -19.55 -12.20 3.69
CA ALA A 17 -20.58 -12.91 4.46
C ALA A 17 -21.00 -14.23 3.79
N ARG A 18 -21.08 -14.27 2.45
CA ARG A 18 -21.42 -15.47 1.66
C ARG A 18 -20.41 -16.62 1.79
N LEU A 19 -19.19 -16.34 2.19
CA LEU A 19 -18.12 -17.34 2.33
C LEU A 19 -17.85 -17.72 3.79
N GLN A 20 -18.45 -17.01 4.73
CA GLN A 20 -18.29 -17.31 6.15
C GLN A 20 -18.95 -18.65 6.49
N GLY A 21 -18.23 -19.51 7.21
CA GLY A 21 -18.72 -20.84 7.59
C GLY A 21 -18.75 -21.89 6.48
N THR A 22 -18.39 -21.54 5.24
CA THR A 22 -18.30 -22.50 4.15
C THR A 22 -16.92 -23.16 4.11
N TRP A 23 -16.84 -24.42 3.61
CA TRP A 23 -15.58 -25.11 3.37
C TRP A 23 -14.62 -24.28 2.49
N PHE A 24 -15.14 -23.67 1.43
CA PHE A 24 -14.34 -22.84 0.54
C PHE A 24 -13.82 -21.57 1.23
N GLY A 25 -14.63 -20.95 2.09
CA GLY A 25 -14.20 -19.82 2.91
C GLY A 25 -13.06 -20.19 3.86
N GLU A 26 -13.17 -21.34 4.52
CA GLU A 26 -12.10 -21.83 5.39
C GLU A 26 -10.81 -22.15 4.61
N PHE A 27 -10.91 -22.66 3.39
CA PHE A 27 -9.79 -22.89 2.49
C PHE A 27 -9.12 -21.55 2.08
N CYS A 28 -9.90 -20.50 1.80
CA CYS A 28 -9.40 -19.18 1.48
C CYS A 28 -8.62 -18.48 2.61
N ARG A 29 -8.64 -19.02 3.83
CA ARG A 29 -7.87 -18.50 4.98
C ARG A 29 -6.43 -19.00 5.04
N TYR A 30 -6.06 -20.01 4.26
CA TYR A 30 -4.68 -20.46 4.22
C TYR A 30 -3.77 -19.41 3.58
N GLY A 31 -2.57 -19.23 4.12
CA GLY A 31 -1.61 -18.23 3.67
C GLY A 31 -1.30 -18.31 2.16
N PHE A 32 -1.17 -19.53 1.61
CA PHE A 32 -0.92 -19.72 0.18
C PHE A 32 -2.08 -19.22 -0.69
N MET A 33 -3.34 -19.37 -0.24
CA MET A 33 -4.50 -18.83 -0.96
C MET A 33 -4.57 -17.31 -0.89
N ILE A 34 -4.19 -16.74 0.26
CA ILE A 34 -4.05 -15.29 0.42
C ILE A 34 -2.95 -14.78 -0.52
N PHE A 35 -1.81 -15.47 -0.57
CA PHE A 35 -0.72 -15.16 -1.49
C PHE A 35 -1.15 -15.24 -2.94
N LEU A 36 -1.75 -16.34 -3.35
CA LEU A 36 -2.20 -16.57 -4.72
C LEU A 36 -3.22 -15.51 -5.15
N SER A 37 -4.20 -15.21 -4.29
CA SER A 37 -5.18 -14.17 -4.59
C SER A 37 -4.54 -12.78 -4.67
N ALA A 38 -3.60 -12.46 -3.80
CA ALA A 38 -2.88 -11.19 -3.83
C ALA A 38 -2.00 -11.08 -5.10
N TRP A 39 -1.34 -12.17 -5.50
CA TRP A 39 -0.54 -12.25 -6.72
C TRP A 39 -1.43 -12.08 -7.97
N ILE A 40 -2.55 -12.82 -8.08
CA ILE A 40 -3.45 -12.72 -9.25
C ILE A 40 -4.04 -11.31 -9.38
N PHE A 41 -4.59 -10.79 -8.29
CA PHE A 41 -5.37 -9.54 -8.35
C PHE A 41 -4.54 -8.28 -8.11
N GLN A 42 -3.37 -8.38 -7.50
CA GLN A 42 -2.46 -7.26 -7.21
C GLN A 42 -3.16 -6.00 -6.67
N GLY A 43 -4.23 -6.17 -5.89
CA GLY A 43 -4.98 -5.06 -5.32
C GLY A 43 -5.81 -4.24 -6.33
N VAL A 44 -6.09 -4.76 -7.52
CA VAL A 44 -6.89 -4.07 -8.57
C VAL A 44 -8.23 -3.56 -8.04
N HIS A 45 -8.90 -4.33 -7.16
CA HIS A 45 -10.20 -3.98 -6.59
C HIS A 45 -10.19 -2.75 -5.65
N ILE A 46 -9.01 -2.36 -5.17
CA ILE A 46 -8.83 -1.20 -4.28
C ILE A 46 -8.10 -0.04 -4.97
N THR A 47 -7.60 -0.24 -6.18
CA THR A 47 -6.85 0.75 -6.95
C THR A 47 -7.75 1.55 -7.88
N ASN A 48 -7.31 2.77 -8.23
CA ASN A 48 -7.95 3.56 -9.29
C ASN A 48 -7.59 2.97 -10.67
N TRP A 49 -8.50 3.08 -11.64
CA TRP A 49 -8.30 2.55 -12.99
C TRP A 49 -7.00 3.05 -13.66
N ARG A 50 -6.56 4.28 -13.40
CA ARG A 50 -5.31 4.84 -13.93
C ARG A 50 -4.07 4.13 -13.38
N GLU A 51 -4.06 3.81 -12.09
CA GLU A 51 -2.99 2.99 -11.51
C GLU A 51 -3.03 1.56 -12.04
N VAL A 52 -4.23 1.00 -12.23
CA VAL A 52 -4.42 -0.32 -12.86
C VAL A 52 -3.81 -0.32 -14.26
N THR A 53 -4.08 0.71 -15.06
CA THR A 53 -3.50 0.85 -16.40
C THR A 53 -1.97 0.87 -16.35
N ILE A 54 -1.37 1.65 -15.45
CA ILE A 54 0.09 1.70 -15.31
C ILE A 54 0.66 0.32 -14.94
N ARG A 55 0.05 -0.37 -13.98
CA ARG A 55 0.50 -1.71 -13.55
C ARG A 55 0.46 -2.71 -14.69
N TYR A 56 -0.65 -2.81 -15.41
CA TYR A 56 -0.75 -3.73 -16.54
C TYR A 56 0.12 -3.31 -17.72
N SER A 57 0.37 -2.03 -17.92
CA SER A 57 1.35 -1.58 -18.92
C SER A 57 2.77 -2.04 -18.57
N ILE A 58 3.15 -2.01 -17.30
CA ILE A 58 4.43 -2.55 -16.82
C ILE A 58 4.50 -4.07 -17.10
N ASP A 59 3.45 -4.82 -16.77
CA ASP A 59 3.37 -6.25 -17.07
C ASP A 59 3.52 -6.52 -18.57
N ALA A 60 2.80 -5.78 -19.40
CA ALA A 60 2.83 -5.93 -20.84
C ALA A 60 4.23 -5.62 -21.43
N ILE A 61 4.86 -4.53 -20.99
CA ILE A 61 6.19 -4.12 -21.45
C ILE A 61 7.25 -5.19 -21.08
N ILE A 62 7.26 -5.64 -19.82
CA ILE A 62 8.23 -6.64 -19.37
C ILE A 62 7.97 -7.98 -20.09
N THR A 63 6.71 -8.40 -20.21
CA THR A 63 6.33 -9.63 -20.92
C THR A 63 6.79 -9.58 -22.37
N ALA A 64 6.48 -8.51 -23.11
CA ALA A 64 6.91 -8.33 -24.49
C ALA A 64 8.43 -8.36 -24.63
N SER A 65 9.15 -7.67 -23.74
CA SER A 65 10.62 -7.68 -23.74
C SER A 65 11.20 -9.08 -23.55
N LEU A 66 10.64 -9.88 -22.64
CA LEU A 66 11.09 -11.25 -22.40
C LEU A 66 10.77 -12.17 -23.57
N ILE A 67 9.62 -12.00 -24.24
CA ILE A 67 9.27 -12.76 -25.45
C ILE A 67 10.27 -12.44 -26.58
N LEU A 68 10.62 -11.17 -26.77
CA LEU A 68 11.63 -10.77 -27.77
C LEU A 68 13.02 -11.36 -27.48
N LEU A 69 13.31 -11.68 -26.21
CA LEU A 69 14.52 -12.40 -25.80
C LEU A 69 14.40 -13.92 -25.93
N GLY A 70 13.33 -14.44 -26.51
CA GLY A 70 13.11 -15.87 -26.75
C GLY A 70 12.48 -16.63 -25.58
N VAL A 71 12.00 -15.94 -24.53
CA VAL A 71 11.31 -16.61 -23.42
C VAL A 71 9.89 -16.98 -23.85
N HIS A 72 9.48 -18.22 -23.53
CA HIS A 72 8.12 -18.68 -23.81
C HIS A 72 7.07 -17.74 -23.14
N TRP A 73 6.02 -17.38 -23.86
CA TRP A 73 5.05 -16.34 -23.46
C TRP A 73 4.46 -16.53 -22.05
N ALA A 74 4.12 -17.76 -21.68
CA ALA A 74 3.53 -18.04 -20.35
C ALA A 74 4.55 -17.81 -19.22
N LEU A 75 5.81 -18.18 -19.44
CA LEU A 75 6.88 -17.93 -18.47
C LEU A 75 7.23 -16.45 -18.42
N ALA A 76 7.25 -15.77 -19.57
CA ALA A 76 7.48 -14.34 -19.67
C ALA A 76 6.41 -13.55 -18.87
N PHE A 77 5.14 -13.90 -19.04
CA PHE A 77 4.04 -13.30 -18.26
C PHE A 77 4.17 -13.59 -16.76
N PHE A 78 4.44 -14.83 -16.37
CA PHE A 78 4.63 -15.21 -14.98
C PHE A 78 5.75 -14.40 -14.31
N ILE A 79 6.88 -14.25 -14.98
CA ILE A 79 8.03 -13.46 -14.48
C ILE A 79 7.65 -11.99 -14.37
N ALA A 80 7.09 -11.41 -15.44
CA ALA A 80 6.68 -9.99 -15.46
C ALA A 80 5.70 -9.67 -14.34
N HIS A 81 4.66 -10.47 -14.18
CA HIS A 81 3.63 -10.31 -13.17
C HIS A 81 4.18 -10.46 -11.75
N SER A 82 5.13 -11.38 -11.55
CA SER A 82 5.81 -11.57 -10.25
C SER A 82 6.72 -10.38 -9.91
N ILE A 83 7.44 -9.84 -10.88
CA ILE A 83 8.26 -8.63 -10.71
C ILE A 83 7.35 -7.45 -10.33
N ASN A 84 6.28 -7.23 -11.08
CA ASN A 84 5.34 -6.14 -10.83
C ASN A 84 4.67 -6.27 -9.45
N PHE A 85 4.22 -7.47 -9.08
CA PHE A 85 3.71 -7.77 -7.74
C PHE A 85 4.69 -7.39 -6.63
N THR A 86 5.95 -7.73 -6.80
CA THR A 86 7.02 -7.45 -5.83
C THR A 86 7.31 -5.95 -5.74
N LEU A 87 7.52 -5.30 -6.87
CA LEU A 87 7.88 -3.88 -6.92
C LEU A 87 6.74 -2.95 -6.50
N ASN A 88 5.50 -3.36 -6.67
CA ASN A 88 4.35 -2.62 -6.14
C ASN A 88 4.13 -2.79 -4.62
N GLY A 89 5.08 -3.41 -3.90
CA GLY A 89 5.05 -3.56 -2.45
C GLY A 89 4.07 -4.62 -1.93
N GLN A 90 3.32 -5.27 -2.82
CA GLN A 90 2.28 -6.25 -2.45
C GLN A 90 2.88 -7.45 -1.73
N LEU A 91 4.04 -7.92 -2.16
CA LEU A 91 4.75 -9.02 -1.51
C LEU A 91 5.10 -8.67 -0.05
N PHE A 92 5.67 -7.49 0.17
CA PHE A 92 6.08 -7.07 1.51
C PHE A 92 4.88 -6.79 2.42
N ALA A 93 3.87 -6.08 1.93
CA ALA A 93 2.63 -5.83 2.65
C ALA A 93 1.96 -7.13 3.09
N MET A 94 1.91 -8.11 2.19
CA MET A 94 1.34 -9.42 2.50
C MET A 94 2.09 -10.16 3.61
N TYR A 95 3.43 -10.19 3.57
CA TYR A 95 4.23 -10.81 4.65
C TYR A 95 4.07 -10.06 5.97
N THR A 96 3.93 -8.75 5.94
CA THR A 96 3.65 -7.94 7.13
C THR A 96 2.27 -8.30 7.72
N HIS A 97 1.23 -8.40 6.92
CA HIS A 97 -0.09 -8.85 7.35
C HIS A 97 -0.11 -10.28 7.91
N MET A 98 0.77 -11.16 7.42
CA MET A 98 0.93 -12.50 7.98
C MET A 98 1.75 -12.52 9.28
N GLY A 99 2.28 -11.37 9.73
CA GLY A 99 3.13 -11.28 10.91
C GLY A 99 4.55 -11.84 10.71
N ALA A 100 4.99 -11.99 9.45
CA ALA A 100 6.30 -12.53 9.10
C ALA A 100 7.41 -11.49 9.15
N THR A 101 7.07 -10.22 8.98
CA THR A 101 8.01 -9.11 9.00
C THR A 101 7.59 -8.10 10.05
N GLY A 102 8.58 -7.49 10.68
CA GLY A 102 8.34 -6.42 11.64
C GLY A 102 9.35 -5.30 11.47
N VAL A 103 8.90 -4.07 11.58
CA VAL A 103 9.75 -2.88 11.52
C VAL A 103 9.83 -2.28 12.92
N SER A 104 11.02 -1.85 13.37
CA SER A 104 11.15 -1.12 14.63
C SER A 104 10.48 0.25 14.51
N ALA A 105 9.96 0.79 15.62
CA ALA A 105 9.32 2.11 15.65
C ALA A 105 10.24 3.21 15.11
N SER A 106 11.50 3.18 15.48
CA SER A 106 12.52 4.13 15.02
C SER A 106 12.71 4.07 13.49
N LYS A 107 12.89 2.87 12.93
CA LYS A 107 13.00 2.69 11.47
C LYS A 107 11.72 3.09 10.74
N PHE A 108 10.57 2.74 11.31
CA PHE A 108 9.26 3.10 10.78
C PHE A 108 9.12 4.63 10.69
N LEU A 109 9.35 5.34 11.80
CA LEU A 109 9.27 6.81 11.83
C LEU A 109 10.27 7.47 10.87
N LYS A 110 11.53 7.00 10.84
CA LYS A 110 12.55 7.48 9.91
C LYS A 110 12.07 7.37 8.45
N ASN A 111 11.55 6.22 8.06
CA ASN A 111 11.07 6.00 6.69
C ASN A 111 9.82 6.84 6.38
N THR A 112 8.93 7.05 7.36
CA THR A 112 7.75 7.93 7.21
C THR A 112 8.17 9.38 6.96
N ILE A 113 9.16 9.89 7.70
CA ILE A 113 9.71 11.23 7.49
C ILE A 113 10.39 11.33 6.12
N GLU A 114 11.15 10.31 5.72
CA GLU A 114 11.79 10.30 4.41
C GLU A 114 10.76 10.26 3.27
N LEU A 115 9.70 9.49 3.44
CA LEU A 115 8.59 9.43 2.49
C LEU A 115 7.91 10.80 2.34
N SER A 116 7.61 11.49 3.46
CA SER A 116 7.06 12.85 3.43
C SER A 116 7.94 13.80 2.64
N LYS A 117 9.26 13.80 2.88
CA LYS A 117 10.23 14.61 2.14
C LYS A 117 10.28 14.30 0.64
N LYS A 118 10.14 13.02 0.27
CA LYS A 118 10.08 12.59 -1.15
C LYS A 118 8.81 13.13 -1.81
N ILE A 119 7.67 13.02 -1.16
CA ILE A 119 6.38 13.51 -1.67
C ILE A 119 6.39 15.02 -1.84
N ASP A 120 6.95 15.75 -0.87
CA ASP A 120 6.96 17.21 -0.87
C ASP A 120 7.72 17.83 -2.06
N LYS A 121 8.70 17.12 -2.60
CA LYS A 121 9.46 17.58 -3.78
C LYS A 121 8.60 17.74 -5.04
N HIS A 122 7.40 17.14 -5.09
CA HIS A 122 6.62 17.01 -6.31
C HIS A 122 5.31 17.79 -6.28
N LYS A 123 5.27 18.93 -6.99
CA LYS A 123 4.10 19.83 -7.07
C LYS A 123 2.86 19.18 -7.73
N PHE A 124 3.01 18.07 -8.45
CA PHE A 124 1.89 17.34 -9.03
C PHE A 124 1.12 16.51 -7.99
N ILE A 125 1.62 16.41 -6.75
CA ILE A 125 0.89 15.85 -5.59
C ILE A 125 0.38 17.03 -4.77
N ARG A 126 -0.93 17.11 -4.59
CA ARG A 126 -1.59 18.18 -3.85
C ARG A 126 -1.62 17.91 -2.35
N ALA A 127 -1.87 16.66 -1.98
CA ALA A 127 -1.82 16.22 -0.59
C ALA A 127 -1.47 14.73 -0.48
N SER A 128 -1.00 14.34 0.68
CA SER A 128 -0.85 12.94 1.10
C SER A 128 -1.37 12.75 2.51
N ILE A 129 -2.23 11.75 2.67
CA ILE A 129 -2.98 11.52 3.89
C ILE A 129 -2.69 10.11 4.36
N ALA A 130 -2.29 9.95 5.62
CA ALA A 130 -2.22 8.66 6.28
C ALA A 130 -3.43 8.43 7.17
N TYR A 131 -3.90 7.18 7.22
CA TYR A 131 -4.97 6.71 8.09
C TYR A 131 -4.74 5.26 8.53
N GLY A 132 -5.75 4.57 9.05
CA GLY A 132 -5.59 3.21 9.53
C GLY A 132 -5.16 3.12 10.99
N SER A 133 -4.33 2.13 11.33
CA SER A 133 -3.94 1.88 12.73
C SER A 133 -3.18 3.05 13.37
N LEU A 134 -2.42 3.78 12.58
CA LEU A 134 -1.63 4.93 13.06
C LEU A 134 -2.48 6.12 13.46
N SER A 135 -3.52 6.41 12.70
CA SER A 135 -4.46 7.50 13.03
C SER A 135 -5.27 7.22 14.30
N ARG A 136 -5.31 5.97 14.74
CA ARG A 136 -5.88 5.54 16.02
C ARG A 136 -4.86 5.42 17.15
N GLY A 137 -3.61 5.85 16.95
CA GLY A 137 -2.54 5.74 17.94
C GLY A 137 -2.07 4.31 18.23
N CYS A 138 -2.35 3.36 17.35
CA CYS A 138 -2.09 1.93 17.56
C CYS A 138 -0.93 1.44 16.68
N TYR A 139 0.32 1.77 17.03
CA TYR A 139 1.47 1.18 16.36
C TYR A 139 1.80 -0.22 16.89
N LYS A 140 2.07 -1.14 15.99
CA LYS A 140 2.64 -2.47 16.26
C LYS A 140 3.80 -2.70 15.30
N LYS A 141 4.73 -3.59 15.63
CA LYS A 141 5.85 -3.94 14.72
C LYS A 141 5.38 -4.45 13.35
N THR A 142 4.17 -4.99 13.28
CA THR A 142 3.51 -5.47 12.06
C THR A 142 2.51 -4.45 11.48
N SER A 143 2.52 -3.20 11.94
CA SER A 143 1.70 -2.14 11.35
C SER A 143 2.27 -1.73 10.01
N ASP A 144 1.40 -1.58 9.04
CA ASP A 144 1.63 -0.86 7.79
C ASP A 144 1.27 0.61 7.92
N ILE A 145 1.65 1.39 6.93
CA ILE A 145 1.17 2.75 6.78
C ILE A 145 0.30 2.84 5.53
N ASP A 146 -0.96 3.19 5.76
CA ASP A 146 -1.94 3.45 4.71
C ASP A 146 -1.82 4.90 4.24
N ILE A 147 -1.31 5.14 3.04
CA ILE A 147 -1.21 6.49 2.47
C ILE A 147 -2.06 6.61 1.22
N ARG A 148 -2.76 7.73 1.14
CA ARG A 148 -3.48 8.12 -0.08
C ARG A 148 -2.91 9.41 -0.62
N LEU A 149 -2.48 9.35 -1.87
CA LEU A 149 -1.99 10.49 -2.60
C LEU A 149 -3.13 11.17 -3.33
N ILE A 150 -3.25 12.47 -3.15
CA ILE A 150 -4.21 13.32 -3.84
C ILE A 150 -3.48 14.07 -4.96
N PRO A 151 -3.77 13.78 -6.23
CA PRO A 151 -3.13 14.47 -7.35
C PRO A 151 -3.54 15.94 -7.42
N ALA A 152 -2.63 16.80 -7.87
CA ALA A 152 -2.97 18.14 -8.32
C ALA A 152 -3.75 18.06 -9.66
N LYS A 153 -4.43 19.15 -10.02
CA LYS A 153 -5.15 19.24 -11.29
C LYS A 153 -4.20 18.95 -12.47
N GLY A 154 -4.54 17.98 -13.30
CA GLY A 154 -3.70 17.51 -14.40
C GLY A 154 -2.51 16.64 -13.99
N GLY A 155 -2.28 16.41 -12.69
CA GLY A 155 -1.14 15.65 -12.15
C GLY A 155 -1.37 14.13 -11.99
N TRP A 156 -2.54 13.61 -12.38
CA TRP A 156 -2.96 12.24 -12.05
C TRP A 156 -1.98 11.17 -12.51
N TRP A 157 -1.59 11.16 -13.79
CA TRP A 157 -0.69 10.15 -14.34
C TRP A 157 0.70 10.21 -13.70
N ARG A 158 1.21 11.43 -13.47
CA ARG A 158 2.50 11.62 -12.79
C ARG A 158 2.45 11.12 -11.36
N THR A 159 1.37 11.39 -10.63
CA THR A 159 1.18 10.92 -9.25
C THR A 159 1.05 9.41 -9.22
N ALA A 160 0.28 8.80 -10.11
CA ALA A 160 0.11 7.35 -10.17
C ALA A 160 1.43 6.63 -10.50
N PHE A 161 2.19 7.13 -11.47
CA PHE A 161 3.52 6.59 -11.78
C PHE A 161 4.49 6.75 -10.60
N TYR A 162 4.47 7.91 -9.95
CA TYR A 162 5.32 8.16 -8.80
C TYR A 162 4.93 7.29 -7.59
N ALA A 163 3.66 6.95 -7.42
CA ALA A 163 3.21 6.00 -6.41
C ALA A 163 3.83 4.60 -6.63
N VAL A 164 3.95 4.14 -7.88
CA VAL A 164 4.66 2.89 -8.20
C VAL A 164 6.12 2.99 -7.77
N TRP A 165 6.78 4.11 -8.10
CA TRP A 165 8.17 4.33 -7.70
C TRP A 165 8.35 4.37 -6.17
N LEU A 166 7.45 5.03 -5.44
CA LEU A 166 7.49 5.07 -3.97
C LEU A 166 7.28 3.69 -3.34
N ARG A 167 6.38 2.87 -3.89
CA ARG A 167 6.18 1.48 -3.44
C ARG A 167 7.42 0.63 -3.71
N THR A 168 8.05 0.81 -4.88
CA THR A 168 9.32 0.16 -5.22
C THR A 168 10.43 0.56 -4.23
N TRP A 169 10.57 1.86 -3.94
CA TRP A 169 11.50 2.34 -2.92
C TRP A 169 11.19 1.72 -1.55
N ALA A 170 9.93 1.71 -1.13
CA ALA A 170 9.49 1.14 0.15
C ALA A 170 9.84 -0.35 0.26
N PHE A 171 9.71 -1.11 -0.83
CA PHE A 171 10.13 -2.51 -0.89
C PHE A 171 11.63 -2.65 -0.57
N PHE A 172 12.51 -1.89 -1.22
CA PHE A 172 13.96 -1.98 -1.00
C PHE A 172 14.40 -1.54 0.40
N VAL A 173 13.72 -0.57 1.03
CA VAL A 173 14.02 -0.15 2.39
C VAL A 173 13.28 -0.97 3.46
N HIS A 174 12.52 -1.99 3.06
CA HIS A 174 11.68 -2.82 3.94
C HIS A 174 10.71 -1.98 4.78
N TYR A 175 9.96 -1.10 4.11
CA TYR A 175 8.97 -0.24 4.71
C TYR A 175 7.56 -0.68 4.31
N PRO A 176 6.68 -1.03 5.27
CA PRO A 176 5.35 -1.57 4.98
C PRO A 176 4.39 -0.46 4.52
N LEU A 177 4.54 -0.06 3.27
CA LEU A 177 3.78 1.03 2.66
C LEU A 177 2.61 0.49 1.83
N ASP A 178 1.39 0.80 2.26
CA ASP A 178 0.18 0.67 1.46
C ASP A 178 -0.22 2.03 0.90
N MET A 179 0.00 2.25 -0.39
CA MET A 179 -0.17 3.56 -1.01
C MET A 179 -0.97 3.47 -2.31
N TYR A 180 -1.93 4.38 -2.46
CA TYR A 180 -2.77 4.50 -3.66
C TYR A 180 -3.09 5.96 -3.96
N CYS A 181 -3.41 6.24 -5.23
CA CYS A 181 -3.86 7.55 -5.70
C CYS A 181 -5.38 7.60 -5.75
N TYR A 182 -5.98 8.60 -5.11
CA TYR A 182 -7.43 8.80 -5.13
C TYR A 182 -7.81 10.26 -5.26
N ASP A 183 -9.01 10.50 -5.74
CA ASP A 183 -9.64 11.80 -5.61
C ASP A 183 -10.11 12.01 -4.15
N PRO A 184 -10.16 13.26 -3.65
CA PRO A 184 -10.49 13.55 -2.25
C PRO A 184 -11.80 12.91 -1.78
N GLU A 185 -12.83 12.95 -2.61
CA GLU A 185 -14.15 12.41 -2.30
C GLU A 185 -14.12 10.89 -2.03
N VAL A 186 -13.25 10.17 -2.73
CA VAL A 186 -13.10 8.72 -2.56
C VAL A 186 -12.37 8.41 -1.26
N VAL A 187 -11.38 9.23 -0.89
CA VAL A 187 -10.65 9.07 0.38
C VAL A 187 -11.59 9.26 1.56
N VAL A 188 -12.38 10.34 1.56
CA VAL A 188 -13.35 10.64 2.62
C VAL A 188 -14.34 9.48 2.81
N LYS A 189 -14.88 8.93 1.73
CA LYS A 189 -15.83 7.81 1.78
C LYS A 189 -15.23 6.50 2.30
N LYS A 190 -13.91 6.34 2.21
CA LYS A 190 -13.21 5.11 2.64
C LYS A 190 -12.71 5.17 4.07
N MET A 191 -12.59 6.34 4.65
CA MET A 191 -12.19 6.48 6.05
C MET A 191 -13.29 6.01 6.99
N ARG A 192 -12.86 5.44 8.09
CA ARG A 192 -13.74 5.09 9.20
C ARG A 192 -14.02 6.34 10.03
N THR A 193 -15.15 6.36 10.73
CA THR A 193 -15.55 7.48 11.60
C THR A 193 -14.69 7.63 12.86
N ASP A 194 -13.97 6.56 13.23
CA ASP A 194 -13.07 6.53 14.39
C ASP A 194 -11.60 6.86 14.03
N GLU A 195 -11.35 7.31 12.81
CA GLU A 195 -10.00 7.65 12.33
C GLU A 195 -9.84 9.16 12.15
N LEU A 196 -8.79 9.73 12.77
CA LEU A 196 -8.34 11.08 12.49
C LEU A 196 -7.23 11.02 11.43
N PRO A 197 -7.41 11.65 10.25
CA PRO A 197 -6.41 11.62 9.21
C PRO A 197 -5.13 12.34 9.64
N ILE A 198 -3.98 11.77 9.29
CA ILE A 198 -2.68 12.41 9.48
C ILE A 198 -2.30 13.08 8.15
N MET A 199 -2.14 14.40 8.16
CA MET A 199 -1.71 15.16 6.98
C MET A 199 -0.19 15.04 6.82
N VAL A 200 0.27 14.02 6.07
CA VAL A 200 1.70 13.78 5.83
C VAL A 200 2.30 14.91 4.99
N ASN A 201 1.55 15.40 4.02
CA ASN A 201 1.89 16.58 3.24
C ASN A 201 0.60 17.21 2.69
N GLU A 202 0.54 18.55 2.65
CA GLU A 202 -0.60 19.26 2.10
C GLU A 202 -0.19 20.61 1.54
N ARG A 203 -0.69 20.93 0.34
CA ARG A 203 -0.53 22.22 -0.30
C ARG A 203 -1.83 23.01 -0.23
N GLU A 204 -1.71 24.31 0.11
CA GLU A 204 -2.84 25.25 0.08
C GLU A 204 -4.01 24.84 1.00
N LYS A 205 -3.76 24.03 2.04
CA LYS A 205 -4.79 23.53 2.95
C LYS A 205 -6.03 22.97 2.23
N CYS A 206 -5.79 22.29 1.10
CA CYS A 206 -6.82 21.87 0.17
C CYS A 206 -7.77 20.82 0.73
N MET A 207 -7.34 20.10 1.78
CA MET A 207 -8.13 19.05 2.41
C MET A 207 -8.93 19.54 3.63
N LEU A 208 -8.78 20.83 4.04
CA LEU A 208 -9.43 21.36 5.22
C LEU A 208 -10.96 21.27 5.15
N LYS A 209 -11.54 21.47 3.97
CA LYS A 209 -13.00 21.34 3.77
C LYS A 209 -13.51 19.90 3.95
N TRP A 210 -12.63 18.90 3.77
CA TRP A 210 -12.95 17.48 3.86
C TRP A 210 -12.63 16.93 5.24
N TYR A 211 -11.56 17.43 5.85
CA TYR A 211 -11.05 17.01 7.16
C TYR A 211 -10.75 18.24 8.02
N PRO A 212 -11.79 18.84 8.62
CA PRO A 212 -11.61 19.94 9.57
C PRO A 212 -10.89 19.46 10.86
N GLU A 213 -11.18 18.24 11.29
CA GLU A 213 -10.47 17.56 12.38
C GLU A 213 -9.42 16.64 11.78
N ARG A 214 -8.16 16.85 12.15
CA ARG A 214 -7.03 16.14 11.59
C ARG A 214 -5.77 16.28 12.45
N VAL A 215 -4.79 15.42 12.24
CA VAL A 215 -3.48 15.50 12.90
C VAL A 215 -2.47 16.05 11.89
N GLU A 216 -1.81 17.13 12.24
CA GLU A 216 -0.71 17.64 11.43
C GLU A 216 0.53 16.74 11.55
N PHE A 217 1.35 16.66 10.51
CA PHE A 217 2.45 15.68 10.47
C PHE A 217 3.48 15.87 11.59
N GLU A 218 3.77 17.11 11.96
CA GLU A 218 4.69 17.43 13.05
C GLU A 218 4.16 16.95 14.41
N ASP A 219 2.86 17.08 14.64
CA ASP A 219 2.24 16.62 15.88
C ASP A 219 2.18 15.09 15.93
N PHE A 220 1.91 14.45 14.79
CA PHE A 220 2.05 12.99 14.67
C PHE A 220 3.46 12.52 15.06
N ILE A 221 4.52 13.17 14.56
CA ILE A 221 5.90 12.81 14.91
C ILE A 221 6.13 12.92 16.42
N LYS A 222 5.69 14.00 17.07
CA LYS A 222 5.83 14.19 18.51
C LYS A 222 5.11 13.11 19.32
N ILE A 223 3.84 12.85 18.95
CA ILE A 223 3.00 11.84 19.62
C ILE A 223 3.63 10.46 19.45
N PHE A 224 3.99 10.10 18.21
CA PHE A 224 4.58 8.79 17.90
C PHE A 224 5.88 8.56 18.67
N THR A 225 6.78 9.56 18.68
CA THR A 225 8.05 9.50 19.41
C THR A 225 7.82 9.27 20.91
N LYS A 226 6.91 10.04 21.52
CA LYS A 226 6.60 9.90 22.95
C LYS A 226 6.03 8.54 23.34
N GLN A 227 5.26 7.91 22.43
CA GLN A 227 4.56 6.65 22.71
C GLN A 227 5.39 5.40 22.40
N ASN A 228 6.34 5.47 21.45
CA ASN A 228 6.95 4.28 20.86
C ASN A 228 8.48 4.27 20.87
N LEU A 229 9.12 5.39 21.22
CA LEU A 229 10.57 5.54 21.33
C LEU A 229 10.98 5.98 22.73
#